data_0a076c9e503c66bfbf536b8ce909ff09
#
_entry.id   0a076c9e503c66bfbf536b8ce909ff09
#
_cell.length_a   1.000
_cell.length_b   1.000
_cell.length_c   1.000
_cell.angle_alpha   90.00
_cell.angle_beta   90.00
_cell.angle_gamma   90.00
#
_symmetry.space_group_name_H-M   'P 1'
#
loop_
_entity.id
_entity.type
_entity.pdbx_description
1 polymer ?
#
loop_
_entity_poly.entity_id
_entity_poly.type
_entity_poly.pdbx_seq_one_letter_code
_entity_poly.pdbx_strand_id
1 'polypeptide(L)'
;MREPDLCFVGRVIKAGTAEGEALVSSEPIGFLGGVDGETGVVTERGHPLEGRCVAGKVLVFPTGKGSTVGSYVLYQLAAAGRAPAAIVNAESEPIVAVGAIIAEIPMVDRVPIEALETGDLLQLEG
;
A
#
# COMPACT_ATOMS: atom_id res chain seq x y z
N MET A 1 -8.23 23.73 -14.36
CA MET A 1 -7.84 23.98 -12.97
C MET A 1 -8.23 22.79 -12.11
N ARG A 2 -7.32 22.41 -11.24
CA ARG A 2 -7.60 21.28 -10.36
C ARG A 2 -8.59 21.66 -9.28
N GLU A 3 -9.35 20.67 -8.86
CA GLU A 3 -10.15 20.81 -7.67
C GLU A 3 -9.25 21.02 -6.46
N PRO A 4 -9.73 21.69 -5.41
CA PRO A 4 -8.97 21.78 -4.18
C PRO A 4 -8.63 20.39 -3.68
N ASP A 5 -7.42 20.21 -3.21
CA ASP A 5 -6.99 18.91 -2.72
C ASP A 5 -7.72 18.56 -1.45
N LEU A 6 -8.12 17.30 -1.33
CA LEU A 6 -8.63 16.78 -0.08
C LEU A 6 -7.45 16.46 0.82
N CYS A 7 -7.62 16.72 2.10
CA CYS A 7 -6.58 16.45 3.07
C CYS A 7 -7.14 15.59 4.18
N PHE A 8 -6.48 14.47 4.47
CA PHE A 8 -6.88 13.57 5.52
C PHE A 8 -5.76 13.46 6.54
N VAL A 9 -6.12 13.36 7.82
CA VAL A 9 -5.14 13.15 8.89
C VAL A 9 -5.29 11.72 9.36
N GLY A 10 -4.28 10.91 9.07
CA GLY A 10 -4.24 9.52 9.50
C GLY A 10 -3.26 9.32 10.63
N ARG A 11 -3.13 8.07 11.07
CA ARG A 11 -2.14 7.71 12.07
C ARG A 11 -0.88 7.23 11.34
N VAL A 12 0.28 7.80 11.71
CA VAL A 12 1.55 7.41 11.10
C VAL A 12 2.00 6.08 11.69
N ILE A 13 2.18 5.09 10.82
CA ILE A 13 2.72 3.78 11.19
C ILE A 13 4.22 3.77 10.90
N LYS A 14 4.62 4.26 9.74
CA LYS A 14 6.02 4.43 9.38
C LYS A 14 6.18 5.83 8.80
N ALA A 15 6.97 6.65 9.45
CA ALA A 15 7.18 8.03 9.04
C ALA A 15 7.93 8.10 7.70
N GLY A 16 7.65 9.14 6.95
CA GLY A 16 8.32 9.42 5.68
C GLY A 16 7.41 10.21 4.77
N THR A 17 7.98 10.67 3.66
CA THR A 17 7.22 11.38 2.65
C THR A 17 7.24 10.57 1.37
N ALA A 18 6.11 10.59 0.66
CA ALA A 18 5.98 9.88 -0.60
C ALA A 18 4.93 10.56 -1.46
N GLU A 19 5.06 10.37 -2.75
CA GLU A 19 4.11 10.90 -3.71
C GLU A 19 3.98 9.88 -4.83
N GLY A 20 2.76 9.69 -5.31
CA GLY A 20 2.54 8.77 -6.41
C GLY A 20 1.08 8.62 -6.73
N GLU A 21 0.84 7.90 -7.81
CA GLU A 21 -0.49 7.59 -8.26
C GLU A 21 -1.09 6.49 -7.38
N ALA A 22 -2.33 6.69 -6.96
CA ALA A 22 -3.02 5.72 -6.11
C ALA A 22 -3.36 4.47 -6.88
N LEU A 23 -3.21 3.32 -6.22
CA LEU A 23 -3.73 2.04 -6.68
C LEU A 23 -4.62 1.55 -5.54
N VAL A 24 -5.94 1.60 -5.75
CA VAL A 24 -6.92 1.41 -4.68
C VAL A 24 -7.61 0.06 -4.80
N SER A 25 -7.65 -0.68 -3.71
CA SER A 25 -8.39 -1.93 -3.61
C SER A 25 -9.50 -1.79 -2.58
N SER A 26 -10.68 -2.32 -2.89
CA SER A 26 -11.76 -2.45 -1.93
C SER A 26 -11.63 -3.70 -1.07
N GLU A 27 -10.68 -4.59 -1.41
CA GLU A 27 -10.46 -5.86 -0.73
C GLU A 27 -9.13 -5.85 0.01
N PRO A 28 -9.01 -6.60 1.12
CA PRO A 28 -7.71 -6.73 1.80
C PRO A 28 -6.65 -7.33 0.90
N ILE A 29 -5.39 -7.08 1.23
CA ILE A 29 -4.26 -7.64 0.50
C ILE A 29 -3.45 -8.53 1.41
N GLY A 30 -3.18 -9.77 0.95
CA GLY A 30 -2.23 -10.67 1.58
C GLY A 30 -1.00 -10.77 0.70
N PHE A 31 0.14 -10.30 1.21
CA PHE A 31 1.33 -10.21 0.36
C PHE A 31 1.92 -11.57 0.03
N LEU A 32 1.90 -12.51 0.97
CA LEU A 32 2.37 -13.86 0.66
C LEU A 32 1.33 -14.57 -0.22
N GLY A 33 1.72 -14.90 -1.43
CA GLY A 33 0.84 -15.55 -2.39
C GLY A 33 -0.09 -14.58 -3.12
N GLY A 34 -0.20 -13.35 -2.66
CA GLY A 34 -1.06 -12.36 -3.31
C GLY A 34 -0.31 -11.34 -4.16
N VAL A 35 0.98 -11.18 -3.90
CA VAL A 35 1.82 -10.26 -4.67
C VAL A 35 3.14 -10.94 -4.97
N ASP A 36 3.57 -10.89 -6.22
CA ASP A 36 4.85 -11.46 -6.62
C ASP A 36 5.99 -10.60 -6.04
N GLY A 37 6.84 -11.22 -5.23
CA GLY A 37 7.91 -10.51 -4.53
C GLY A 37 9.04 -10.02 -5.43
N GLU A 38 9.09 -10.45 -6.68
CA GLU A 38 10.12 -10.01 -7.62
C GLU A 38 9.62 -8.89 -8.53
N THR A 39 8.36 -8.96 -8.95
CA THR A 39 7.82 -8.03 -9.94
C THR A 39 6.89 -6.98 -9.34
N GLY A 40 6.28 -7.26 -8.20
CA GLY A 40 5.29 -6.39 -7.59
C GLY A 40 3.89 -6.54 -8.21
N VAL A 41 3.69 -7.54 -9.06
CA VAL A 41 2.39 -7.76 -9.69
C VAL A 41 1.47 -8.53 -8.74
N VAL A 42 0.23 -8.08 -8.63
CA VAL A 42 -0.78 -8.77 -7.82
C VAL A 42 -1.19 -10.04 -8.53
N THR A 43 -1.04 -11.16 -7.84
CA THR A 43 -1.27 -12.49 -8.41
C THR A 43 -2.48 -13.20 -7.82
N GLU A 44 -3.12 -12.63 -6.80
CA GLU A 44 -4.27 -13.26 -6.18
C GLU A 44 -5.45 -13.29 -7.16
N ARG A 45 -5.95 -14.49 -7.46
CA ARG A 45 -7.06 -14.65 -8.39
C ARG A 45 -8.34 -14.01 -7.84
N GLY A 46 -9.03 -13.26 -8.68
CA GLY A 46 -10.28 -12.62 -8.31
C GLY A 46 -10.10 -11.35 -7.50
N HIS A 47 -8.88 -10.97 -7.20
CA HIS A 47 -8.62 -9.73 -6.48
C HIS A 47 -8.84 -8.53 -7.42
N PRO A 48 -9.40 -7.41 -6.91
CA PRO A 48 -9.62 -6.22 -7.76
C PRO A 48 -8.36 -5.72 -8.46
N LEU A 49 -7.19 -5.95 -7.88
CA LEU A 49 -5.92 -5.48 -8.45
C LEU A 49 -5.15 -6.57 -9.18
N GLU A 50 -5.77 -7.72 -9.42
CA GLU A 50 -5.08 -8.81 -10.12
C GLU A 50 -4.46 -8.32 -11.42
N GLY A 51 -3.17 -8.62 -11.62
CA GLY A 51 -2.43 -8.19 -12.80
C GLY A 51 -1.86 -6.79 -12.73
N ARG A 52 -2.20 -6.01 -11.70
CA ARG A 52 -1.66 -4.65 -11.54
C ARG A 52 -0.35 -4.70 -10.76
N CYS A 53 0.54 -3.78 -11.07
CA CYS A 53 1.85 -3.70 -10.39
C CYS A 53 1.80 -2.61 -9.31
N VAL A 54 2.27 -2.95 -8.11
CA VAL A 54 2.26 -2.01 -6.98
C VAL A 54 3.48 -1.09 -6.96
N ALA A 55 4.49 -1.40 -7.76
CA ALA A 55 5.77 -0.68 -7.72
C ALA A 55 5.57 0.82 -7.98
N GLY A 56 6.09 1.64 -7.07
CA GLY A 56 6.02 3.09 -7.19
C GLY A 56 4.65 3.70 -6.99
N LYS A 57 3.65 2.90 -6.68
CA LYS A 57 2.28 3.40 -6.45
C LYS A 57 2.06 3.68 -4.97
N VAL A 58 1.11 4.57 -4.68
CA VAL A 58 0.59 4.69 -3.33
C VAL A 58 -0.51 3.63 -3.22
N LEU A 59 -0.20 2.56 -2.52
CA LEU A 59 -1.10 1.39 -2.44
C LEU A 59 -2.11 1.61 -1.32
N VAL A 60 -3.40 1.62 -1.69
CA VAL A 60 -4.50 1.92 -0.78
C VAL A 60 -5.40 0.70 -0.67
N PHE A 61 -5.58 0.19 0.54
CA PHE A 61 -6.45 -0.98 0.75
C PHE A 61 -6.96 -0.99 2.20
N PRO A 62 -8.04 -1.74 2.48
CA PRO A 62 -8.65 -1.67 3.82
C PRO A 62 -7.71 -2.12 4.93
N THR A 63 -7.11 -3.29 4.76
CA THR A 63 -6.23 -3.87 5.77
C THR A 63 -5.45 -5.03 5.15
N GLY A 64 -4.43 -5.52 5.84
CA GLY A 64 -3.71 -6.71 5.41
C GLY A 64 -4.43 -7.98 5.82
N LYS A 65 -3.99 -9.10 5.26
CA LYS A 65 -4.49 -10.43 5.62
C LYS A 65 -3.40 -11.46 5.34
N GLY A 66 -3.62 -12.66 5.82
CA GLY A 66 -2.81 -13.80 5.44
C GLY A 66 -1.67 -14.09 6.39
N SER A 67 -0.63 -14.68 5.87
CA SER A 67 0.49 -15.22 6.63
C SER A 67 1.42 -14.12 7.15
N THR A 68 2.00 -14.36 8.33
CA THR A 68 3.02 -13.48 8.90
C THR A 68 4.24 -13.32 7.98
N VAL A 69 4.48 -14.28 7.09
CA VAL A 69 5.57 -14.21 6.11
C VAL A 69 5.31 -13.09 5.08
N GLY A 70 4.08 -12.57 5.02
CA GLY A 70 3.76 -11.45 4.14
C GLY A 70 4.61 -10.21 4.40
N SER A 71 5.04 -9.99 5.65
CA SER A 71 5.93 -8.87 5.97
C SER A 71 7.26 -9.01 5.23
N TYR A 72 7.72 -10.23 5.05
CA TYR A 72 8.97 -10.51 4.34
C TYR A 72 8.86 -10.23 2.84
N VAL A 73 7.66 -10.46 2.28
CA VAL A 73 7.42 -10.13 0.86
C VAL A 73 7.57 -8.64 0.63
N LEU A 74 7.10 -7.81 1.56
CA LEU A 74 7.29 -6.36 1.45
C LEU A 74 8.77 -6.00 1.44
N TYR A 75 9.56 -6.63 2.31
CA TYR A 75 10.99 -6.41 2.34
C TYR A 75 11.63 -6.84 1.01
N GLN A 76 11.22 -7.99 0.49
CA GLN A 76 11.71 -8.50 -0.78
C GLN A 76 11.42 -7.53 -1.93
N LEU A 77 10.22 -6.97 -1.96
CA LEU A 77 9.84 -5.97 -2.95
C LEU A 77 10.74 -4.74 -2.88
N ALA A 78 11.02 -4.27 -1.66
CA ALA A 78 11.89 -3.12 -1.47
C ALA A 78 13.30 -3.41 -1.99
N ALA A 79 13.83 -4.61 -1.70
CA ALA A 79 15.14 -5.02 -2.16
C ALA A 79 15.20 -5.12 -3.68
N ALA A 80 14.10 -5.49 -4.32
CA ALA A 80 14.02 -5.60 -5.78
C ALA A 80 13.72 -4.28 -6.47
N GLY A 81 13.50 -3.20 -5.73
CA GLY A 81 13.13 -1.90 -6.30
C GLY A 81 11.70 -1.88 -6.84
N ARG A 82 10.83 -2.75 -6.31
CA ARG A 82 9.45 -2.90 -6.77
C ARG A 82 8.43 -2.59 -5.67
N ALA A 83 8.86 -1.98 -4.59
CA ALA A 83 7.97 -1.67 -3.48
C ALA A 83 7.01 -0.54 -3.84
N PRO A 84 5.84 -0.48 -3.18
CA PRO A 84 4.99 0.70 -3.28
C PRO A 84 5.74 1.93 -2.76
N ALA A 85 5.35 3.10 -3.26
CA ALA A 85 5.91 4.36 -2.77
C ALA A 85 5.43 4.62 -1.34
N ALA A 86 4.20 4.19 -1.03
CA ALA A 86 3.61 4.34 0.30
C ALA A 86 2.45 3.38 0.43
N ILE A 87 2.03 3.14 1.68
CA ILE A 87 0.87 2.30 1.98
C ILE A 87 -0.14 3.12 2.79
N VAL A 88 -1.41 3.06 2.39
CA VAL A 88 -2.51 3.73 3.09
C VAL A 88 -3.56 2.67 3.41
N ASN A 89 -3.90 2.53 4.68
CA ASN A 89 -4.92 1.58 5.13
C ASN A 89 -6.06 2.30 5.84
N ALA A 90 -7.24 1.67 5.83
CA ALA A 90 -8.31 2.08 6.71
C ALA A 90 -7.96 1.70 8.15
N GLU A 91 -7.45 0.49 8.32
CA GLU A 91 -6.99 0.01 9.62
C GLU A 91 -5.79 -0.90 9.38
N SER A 92 -4.64 -0.56 9.95
CA SER A 92 -3.45 -1.37 9.78
C SER A 92 -3.58 -2.68 10.59
N GLU A 93 -2.89 -3.72 10.10
CA GLU A 93 -2.74 -4.94 10.88
C GLU A 93 -1.23 -5.23 10.98
N PRO A 94 -0.83 -6.04 11.99
CA PRO A 94 0.59 -6.14 12.35
C PRO A 94 1.52 -6.60 11.22
N ILE A 95 1.06 -7.49 10.36
CA ILE A 95 1.92 -8.07 9.32
C ILE A 95 2.38 -7.00 8.34
N VAL A 96 1.44 -6.21 7.81
CA VAL A 96 1.76 -5.15 6.88
C VAL A 96 2.51 -4.02 7.58
N ALA A 97 2.10 -3.69 8.82
CA ALA A 97 2.77 -2.64 9.58
C ALA A 97 4.25 -2.97 9.80
N VAL A 98 4.54 -4.20 10.24
CA VAL A 98 5.93 -4.64 10.45
C VAL A 98 6.68 -4.65 9.12
N GLY A 99 6.04 -5.13 8.07
CA GLY A 99 6.67 -5.14 6.74
C GLY A 99 7.03 -3.77 6.24
N ALA A 100 6.13 -2.79 6.42
CA ALA A 100 6.40 -1.42 6.01
C ALA A 100 7.56 -0.82 6.80
N ILE A 101 7.62 -1.08 8.11
CA ILE A 101 8.70 -0.58 8.95
C ILE A 101 10.04 -1.17 8.51
N ILE A 102 10.10 -2.49 8.33
CA ILE A 102 11.34 -3.17 7.93
C ILE A 102 11.78 -2.73 6.54
N ALA A 103 10.85 -2.59 5.61
CA ALA A 103 11.13 -2.21 4.23
C ALA A 103 11.29 -0.70 4.05
N GLU A 104 11.07 0.07 5.11
CA GLU A 104 11.15 1.53 5.11
C GLU A 104 10.18 2.16 4.10
N ILE A 105 8.97 1.62 4.04
CA ILE A 105 7.90 2.15 3.19
C ILE A 105 7.02 3.06 4.05
N PRO A 106 6.87 4.34 3.71
CA PRO A 106 5.97 5.22 4.47
C PRO A 106 4.57 4.64 4.52
N MET A 107 3.96 4.66 5.70
CA MET A 107 2.64 4.06 5.89
C MET A 107 1.81 4.84 6.89
N VAL A 108 0.53 5.06 6.53
CA VAL A 108 -0.47 5.63 7.43
C VAL A 108 -1.72 4.75 7.43
N ASP A 109 -2.46 4.78 8.53
CA ASP A 109 -3.77 4.15 8.58
C ASP A 109 -4.82 5.12 9.13
N ARG A 110 -6.02 4.62 9.36
CA ARG A 110 -7.16 5.41 9.80
C ARG A 110 -7.52 6.51 8.81
N VAL A 111 -7.42 6.17 7.52
CA VAL A 111 -7.77 7.05 6.42
C VAL A 111 -9.08 6.52 5.81
N PRO A 112 -10.04 7.40 5.48
CA PRO A 112 -11.28 6.95 4.81
C PRO A 112 -10.98 6.60 3.36
N ILE A 113 -10.51 5.37 3.13
CA ILE A 113 -10.01 4.95 1.82
C ILE A 113 -11.07 4.97 0.74
N GLU A 114 -12.35 4.89 1.11
CA GLU A 114 -13.46 4.97 0.16
C GLU A 114 -13.55 6.34 -0.52
N ALA A 115 -12.86 7.34 0.01
CA ALA A 115 -12.78 8.66 -0.61
C ALA A 115 -11.68 8.74 -1.68
N LEU A 116 -10.90 7.69 -1.84
CA LEU A 116 -9.77 7.67 -2.77
C LEU A 116 -10.07 6.74 -3.93
N GLU A 117 -9.55 7.08 -5.11
CA GLU A 117 -9.75 6.29 -6.32
C GLU A 117 -8.43 6.02 -7.01
N THR A 118 -8.35 4.88 -7.68
CA THR A 118 -7.18 4.55 -8.50
C THR A 118 -6.96 5.64 -9.54
N GLY A 119 -5.73 6.10 -9.64
CA GLY A 119 -5.37 7.18 -10.54
C GLY A 119 -5.24 8.53 -9.85
N ASP A 120 -5.77 8.67 -8.63
CA ASP A 120 -5.59 9.90 -7.86
C ASP A 120 -4.11 10.11 -7.58
N LEU A 121 -3.66 11.35 -7.65
CA LEU A 121 -2.30 11.68 -7.27
C LEU A 121 -2.29 11.99 -5.78
N LEU A 122 -1.55 11.20 -5.02
CA LEU A 122 -1.51 11.31 -3.57
C LEU A 122 -0.14 11.74 -3.10
N GLN A 123 -0.14 12.55 -2.05
CA GLN A 123 1.08 12.95 -1.37
C GLN A 123 0.92 12.61 0.10
N LEU A 124 1.91 11.93 0.65
CA LEU A 124 1.91 11.47 2.03
C LEU A 124 3.05 12.12 2.77
N GLU A 125 2.73 12.71 3.93
CA GLU A 125 3.72 13.34 4.79
C GLU A 125 3.52 12.83 6.21
N GLY A 126 4.59 12.37 6.82
CA GLY A 126 4.50 11.85 8.18
C GLY A 126 5.75 11.98 8.99
#